data_0f55376e63b2c6291a751e8a2dc4f572
#
_entry.id   0f55376e63b2c6291a751e8a2dc4f572
#
_cell.length_a   1.000
_cell.length_b   1.000
_cell.length_c   1.000
_cell.angle_alpha   90.00
_cell.angle_beta   90.00
_cell.angle_gamma   90.00
#
_symmetry.space_group_name_H-M   'P 1'
#
loop_
_entity.id
_entity.type
_entity.pdbx_description
1 polymer ?
#
loop_
_entity_poly.entity_id
_entity_poly.type
_entity_poly.pdbx_seq_one_letter_code
_entity_poly.pdbx_strand_id
1 'polypeptide(L)'
;MSQKPSIPNSLNEHWMPFTSNKDFKERPRLITEAKGVYLKNHEGNTQIDASSGLFCNPLGHGRMEIIDAITNQLKTLDYAQPFQQGFGGSFELATRISKHTPGNLNKIFYTICGSTAVETAIKIAIAYHKARGEGHRYRFVGLSLIHISEPTRPY
;
A
#
# COMPACT_ATOMS: atom_id res chain seq x y z
N MET A 1 -4.57 -32.83 -14.63
CA MET A 1 -5.65 -32.49 -13.68
C MET A 1 -5.05 -31.46 -12.72
N SER A 2 -5.41 -30.19 -12.83
CA SER A 2 -4.97 -29.15 -11.88
C SER A 2 -5.65 -29.44 -10.55
N GLN A 3 -4.86 -29.74 -9.51
CA GLN A 3 -5.40 -29.85 -8.14
C GLN A 3 -6.04 -28.50 -7.78
N LYS A 4 -7.30 -28.53 -7.33
CA LYS A 4 -7.93 -27.33 -6.74
C LYS A 4 -7.05 -26.90 -5.56
N PRO A 5 -6.67 -25.61 -5.48
CA PRO A 5 -5.93 -25.12 -4.33
C PRO A 5 -6.75 -25.39 -3.07
N SER A 6 -6.21 -26.21 -2.17
CA SER A 6 -6.83 -26.57 -0.91
C SER A 6 -6.62 -25.46 0.13
N ILE A 7 -7.45 -25.42 1.16
CA ILE A 7 -7.20 -24.63 2.36
C ILE A 7 -5.88 -25.13 2.96
N PRO A 8 -4.89 -24.24 3.22
CA PRO A 8 -3.52 -24.67 3.53
C PRO A 8 -3.36 -25.31 4.90
N ASN A 9 -4.18 -24.91 5.87
CA ASN A 9 -4.12 -25.38 7.27
C ASN A 9 -5.43 -25.01 8.01
N SER A 10 -5.41 -25.03 9.34
CA SER A 10 -6.56 -24.64 10.19
C SER A 10 -6.91 -23.15 10.12
N LEU A 11 -6.07 -22.30 9.56
CA LEU A 11 -6.16 -20.84 9.52
C LEU A 11 -6.14 -20.15 10.90
N ASN A 12 -5.95 -20.88 11.99
CA ASN A 12 -6.11 -20.35 13.36
C ASN A 12 -5.05 -19.34 13.75
N GLU A 13 -3.81 -19.53 13.30
CA GLU A 13 -2.66 -18.75 13.71
C GLU A 13 -2.64 -17.35 13.10
N HIS A 14 -3.35 -17.14 11.99
CA HIS A 14 -3.40 -15.81 11.35
C HIS A 14 -4.57 -14.99 11.85
N TRP A 15 -4.28 -13.87 12.49
CA TRP A 15 -5.26 -12.85 12.84
C TRP A 15 -5.36 -11.82 11.72
N MET A 16 -6.43 -11.88 10.95
CA MET A 16 -6.67 -10.94 9.85
C MET A 16 -7.19 -9.60 10.37
N PRO A 17 -6.63 -8.48 9.89
CA PRO A 17 -7.14 -7.15 10.22
C PRO A 17 -8.51 -6.90 9.56
N PHE A 18 -9.33 -6.03 10.15
CA PHE A 18 -10.63 -5.58 9.60
C PHE A 18 -11.57 -6.72 9.19
N THR A 19 -11.48 -7.86 9.84
CA THR A 19 -12.18 -9.09 9.46
C THR A 19 -12.81 -9.75 10.68
N SER A 20 -14.05 -10.21 10.57
CA SER A 20 -14.63 -11.16 11.55
C SER A 20 -13.91 -12.50 11.40
N ASN A 21 -12.84 -12.71 12.20
CA ASN A 21 -11.94 -13.85 12.03
C ASN A 21 -12.64 -15.20 12.21
N LYS A 22 -13.60 -15.30 13.14
CA LYS A 22 -14.37 -16.53 13.36
C LYS A 22 -15.14 -16.91 12.09
N ASP A 23 -15.99 -16.01 11.60
CA ASP A 23 -16.81 -16.26 10.43
C ASP A 23 -15.98 -16.50 9.16
N PHE A 24 -14.86 -15.77 9.02
CA PHE A 24 -13.95 -15.95 7.89
C PHE A 24 -13.33 -17.35 7.90
N LYS A 25 -12.89 -17.84 9.06
CA LYS A 25 -12.25 -19.16 9.17
C LYS A 25 -13.23 -20.33 8.98
N GLU A 26 -14.50 -20.13 9.33
CA GLU A 26 -15.56 -21.11 9.05
C GLU A 26 -15.89 -21.17 7.54
N ARG A 27 -15.82 -20.06 6.84
CA ARG A 27 -16.11 -19.94 5.39
C ARG A 27 -15.05 -19.06 4.71
N PRO A 28 -13.82 -19.56 4.52
CA PRO A 28 -12.72 -18.75 4.04
C PRO A 28 -12.89 -18.37 2.56
N ARG A 29 -12.54 -17.13 2.26
CA ARG A 29 -12.50 -16.60 0.89
C ARG A 29 -11.03 -16.39 0.49
N LEU A 30 -10.33 -17.47 0.20
CA LEU A 30 -8.92 -17.44 -0.17
C LEU A 30 -8.79 -17.18 -1.67
N ILE A 31 -8.06 -16.14 -2.02
CA ILE A 31 -7.70 -15.85 -3.42
C ILE A 31 -6.44 -16.63 -3.76
N THR A 32 -6.47 -17.34 -4.88
CA THR A 32 -5.41 -18.25 -5.30
C THR A 32 -4.74 -17.85 -6.61
N GLU A 33 -5.48 -17.14 -7.46
CA GLU A 33 -4.99 -16.67 -8.75
C GLU A 33 -5.56 -15.28 -9.04
N ALA A 34 -4.82 -14.50 -9.85
CA ALA A 34 -5.30 -13.21 -10.32
C ALA A 34 -4.76 -12.92 -11.72
N LYS A 35 -5.61 -12.33 -12.60
CA LYS A 35 -5.22 -11.91 -13.94
C LYS A 35 -6.09 -10.76 -14.44
N GLY A 36 -5.45 -9.69 -14.89
CA GLY A 36 -6.16 -8.47 -15.29
C GLY A 36 -7.00 -7.93 -14.14
N VAL A 37 -8.30 -7.85 -14.31
CA VAL A 37 -9.26 -7.41 -13.29
C VAL A 37 -9.94 -8.57 -12.54
N TYR A 38 -9.53 -9.81 -12.79
CA TYR A 38 -10.19 -10.99 -12.24
C TYR A 38 -9.36 -11.63 -11.14
N LEU A 39 -10.04 -11.97 -10.06
CA LEU A 39 -9.54 -12.79 -8.96
C LEU A 39 -10.23 -14.15 -9.00
N LYS A 40 -9.50 -15.21 -8.67
CA LYS A 40 -10.06 -16.56 -8.55
C LYS A 40 -9.84 -17.08 -7.14
N ASN A 41 -10.89 -17.59 -6.54
CA ASN A 41 -10.83 -18.14 -5.18
C ASN A 41 -10.45 -19.63 -5.18
N HIS A 42 -10.20 -20.18 -4.00
CA HIS A 42 -9.80 -21.57 -3.78
C HIS A 42 -10.88 -22.60 -4.22
N GLU A 43 -12.13 -22.19 -4.37
CA GLU A 43 -13.21 -23.03 -4.91
C GLU A 43 -13.23 -23.03 -6.45
N GLY A 44 -12.45 -22.15 -7.09
CA GLY A 44 -12.40 -21.97 -8.53
C GLY A 44 -13.34 -20.90 -9.08
N ASN A 45 -14.09 -20.21 -8.22
CA ASN A 45 -14.98 -19.12 -8.62
C ASN A 45 -14.17 -17.87 -8.98
N THR A 46 -14.60 -17.17 -10.02
CA THR A 46 -13.99 -15.93 -10.50
C THR A 46 -14.84 -14.74 -10.08
N GLN A 47 -14.17 -13.68 -9.61
CA GLN A 47 -14.80 -12.41 -9.23
C GLN A 47 -13.98 -11.24 -9.77
N ILE A 48 -14.61 -10.07 -9.93
CA ILE A 48 -13.95 -8.84 -10.35
C ILE A 48 -13.32 -8.17 -9.12
N ASP A 49 -12.06 -7.76 -9.24
CA ASP A 49 -11.39 -6.86 -8.30
C ASP A 49 -11.82 -5.41 -8.56
N ALA A 50 -12.98 -5.03 -8.06
CA ALA A 50 -13.53 -3.68 -8.24
C ALA A 50 -12.81 -2.62 -7.39
N SER A 51 -11.93 -3.01 -6.49
CA SER A 51 -11.16 -2.12 -5.62
C SER A 51 -9.69 -1.95 -6.05
N SER A 52 -9.27 -2.64 -7.12
CA SER A 52 -7.88 -2.66 -7.58
C SER A 52 -6.90 -3.00 -6.44
N GLY A 53 -7.21 -4.05 -5.66
CA GLY A 53 -6.41 -4.45 -4.50
C GLY A 53 -6.31 -3.35 -3.44
N LEU A 54 -7.40 -2.66 -3.16
CA LEU A 54 -7.49 -1.47 -2.30
C LEU A 54 -6.52 -0.37 -2.77
N PHE A 55 -6.64 0.01 -4.06
CA PHE A 55 -5.84 1.03 -4.75
C PHE A 55 -4.35 0.68 -4.97
N CYS A 56 -3.91 -0.52 -4.60
CA CYS A 56 -2.51 -0.92 -4.73
C CYS A 56 -2.17 -1.55 -6.09
N ASN A 57 -3.18 -1.92 -6.89
CA ASN A 57 -2.99 -2.59 -8.17
C ASN A 57 -3.84 -1.99 -9.31
N PRO A 58 -3.71 -0.68 -9.61
CA PRO A 58 -4.56 -0.01 -10.60
C PRO A 58 -4.30 -0.46 -12.05
N LEU A 59 -3.17 -1.10 -12.33
CA LEU A 59 -2.82 -1.58 -13.66
C LEU A 59 -3.33 -2.99 -13.95
N GLY A 60 -3.96 -3.65 -12.97
CA GLY A 60 -4.41 -5.02 -13.05
C GLY A 60 -3.32 -6.05 -12.73
N HIS A 61 -3.77 -7.26 -12.47
CA HIS A 61 -2.94 -8.38 -12.05
C HIS A 61 -2.19 -9.05 -13.20
N GLY A 62 -1.01 -9.60 -12.92
CA GLY A 62 -0.24 -10.42 -13.87
C GLY A 62 0.37 -9.65 -15.02
N ARG A 63 0.72 -8.38 -14.83
CA ARG A 63 1.44 -7.56 -15.82
C ARG A 63 2.88 -8.02 -15.90
N MET A 64 3.21 -8.71 -17.00
CA MET A 64 4.53 -9.31 -17.19
C MET A 64 5.65 -8.27 -17.18
N GLU A 65 5.42 -7.10 -17.74
CA GLU A 65 6.41 -6.01 -17.76
C GLU A 65 6.86 -5.59 -16.35
N ILE A 66 5.90 -5.60 -15.40
CA ILE A 66 6.17 -5.27 -14.00
C ILE A 66 6.87 -6.44 -13.31
N ILE A 67 6.38 -7.68 -13.54
CA ILE A 67 6.95 -8.89 -12.96
C ILE A 67 8.41 -9.05 -13.37
N ASP A 68 8.70 -8.88 -14.65
CA ASP A 68 10.05 -9.02 -15.19
C ASP A 68 10.98 -7.92 -14.65
N ALA A 69 10.49 -6.67 -14.55
CA ALA A 69 11.28 -5.58 -13.99
C ALA A 69 11.63 -5.82 -12.50
N ILE A 70 10.66 -6.27 -11.70
CA ILE A 70 10.88 -6.61 -10.28
C ILE A 70 11.85 -7.80 -10.17
N THR A 71 11.64 -8.85 -10.96
CA THR A 71 12.49 -10.05 -10.95
C THR A 71 13.94 -9.72 -11.30
N ASN A 72 14.16 -8.91 -12.32
CA ASN A 72 15.49 -8.49 -12.73
C ASN A 72 16.16 -7.61 -11.69
N GLN A 73 15.40 -6.69 -11.05
CA GLN A 73 15.93 -5.88 -9.98
C GLN A 73 16.36 -6.72 -8.78
N LEU A 74 15.53 -7.68 -8.36
CA LEU A 74 15.85 -8.58 -7.24
C LEU A 74 17.10 -9.43 -7.47
N LYS A 75 17.36 -9.83 -8.71
CA LYS A 75 18.61 -10.55 -9.07
C LYS A 75 19.85 -9.68 -9.00
N THR A 76 19.72 -8.36 -9.15
CA THR A 76 20.84 -7.42 -9.17
C THR A 76 21.09 -6.83 -7.78
N LEU A 77 20.04 -6.38 -7.14
CA LEU A 77 20.07 -5.76 -5.80
C LEU A 77 18.67 -5.87 -5.20
N ASP A 78 18.52 -6.70 -4.20
CA ASP A 78 17.28 -6.99 -3.48
C ASP A 78 16.99 -5.92 -2.40
N TYR A 79 18.04 -5.41 -1.75
CA TYR A 79 17.91 -4.43 -0.68
C TYR A 79 19.13 -3.50 -0.61
N ALA A 80 18.88 -2.22 -0.35
CA ALA A 80 19.91 -1.24 0.04
C ALA A 80 19.37 -0.40 1.21
N GLN A 81 20.11 -0.35 2.31
CA GLN A 81 19.68 0.46 3.46
C GLN A 81 19.75 1.96 3.11
N PRO A 82 18.77 2.77 3.55
CA PRO A 82 18.72 4.20 3.24
C PRO A 82 19.53 5.09 4.23
N PHE A 83 20.47 4.53 4.97
CA PHE A 83 21.31 5.26 5.93
C PHE A 83 22.68 5.56 5.32
N GLN A 84 22.87 6.80 4.84
CA GLN A 84 24.09 7.27 4.17
C GLN A 84 24.47 6.47 2.91
N GLN A 85 23.58 5.64 2.43
CA GLN A 85 23.67 4.89 1.19
C GLN A 85 22.39 5.11 0.39
N GLY A 86 22.40 4.84 -0.89
CA GLY A 86 21.24 5.06 -1.74
C GLY A 86 21.15 4.05 -2.87
N PHE A 87 19.92 3.84 -3.33
CA PHE A 87 19.62 3.08 -4.53
C PHE A 87 19.33 4.03 -5.69
N GLY A 88 20.05 3.90 -6.81
CA GLY A 88 19.93 4.78 -7.97
C GLY A 88 18.51 4.89 -8.51
N GLY A 89 17.77 3.77 -8.57
CA GLY A 89 16.39 3.74 -9.03
C GLY A 89 15.41 4.60 -8.21
N SER A 90 15.66 4.81 -6.91
CA SER A 90 14.83 5.70 -6.09
C SER A 90 14.97 7.17 -6.51
N PHE A 91 16.18 7.60 -6.88
CA PHE A 91 16.41 8.95 -7.39
C PHE A 91 15.82 9.16 -8.78
N GLU A 92 15.91 8.16 -9.65
CA GLU A 92 15.25 8.20 -10.97
C GLU A 92 13.75 8.29 -10.84
N LEU A 93 13.16 7.47 -9.95
CA LEU A 93 11.72 7.51 -9.68
C LEU A 93 11.30 8.88 -9.13
N ALA A 94 12.06 9.46 -8.18
CA ALA A 94 11.80 10.80 -7.67
C ALA A 94 11.79 11.85 -8.79
N THR A 95 12.75 11.77 -9.71
CA THR A 95 12.80 12.66 -10.88
C THR A 95 11.59 12.50 -11.80
N ARG A 96 11.10 11.26 -11.98
CA ARG A 96 9.88 11.01 -12.78
C ARG A 96 8.64 11.56 -12.08
N ILE A 97 8.47 11.30 -10.79
CA ILE A 97 7.34 11.78 -9.99
C ILE A 97 7.29 13.31 -9.99
N SER A 98 8.43 13.98 -9.80
CA SER A 98 8.51 15.44 -9.73
C SER A 98 8.03 16.17 -11.00
N LYS A 99 7.99 15.48 -12.14
CA LYS A 99 7.43 16.02 -13.40
C LYS A 99 5.90 16.07 -13.41
N HIS A 100 5.26 15.33 -12.51
CA HIS A 100 3.80 15.23 -12.41
C HIS A 100 3.22 15.97 -11.20
N THR A 101 4.08 16.48 -10.31
CA THR A 101 3.66 17.25 -9.15
C THR A 101 3.39 18.73 -9.53
N PRO A 102 2.41 19.39 -8.90
CA PRO A 102 2.07 20.77 -9.22
C PRO A 102 3.14 21.75 -8.71
N GLY A 103 3.33 22.85 -9.46
CA GLY A 103 4.22 23.94 -9.07
C GLY A 103 5.66 23.51 -8.89
N ASN A 104 6.25 23.82 -7.72
CA ASN A 104 7.61 23.49 -7.35
C ASN A 104 7.74 22.38 -6.29
N LEU A 105 6.70 21.54 -6.13
CA LEU A 105 6.73 20.40 -5.22
C LEU A 105 7.58 19.26 -5.78
N ASN A 106 8.90 19.46 -5.78
CA ASN A 106 9.88 18.58 -6.43
C ASN A 106 10.75 17.79 -5.46
N LYS A 107 10.37 17.72 -4.19
CA LYS A 107 11.05 16.92 -3.16
C LYS A 107 10.17 15.73 -2.78
N ILE A 108 10.66 14.54 -3.05
CA ILE A 108 9.93 13.29 -2.86
C ILE A 108 10.47 12.57 -1.62
N PHE A 109 9.60 12.22 -0.71
CA PHE A 109 9.91 11.40 0.46
C PHE A 109 9.11 10.11 0.39
N TYR A 110 9.77 8.97 0.38
CA TYR A 110 9.13 7.67 0.31
C TYR A 110 8.77 7.13 1.68
N THR A 111 7.61 6.51 1.78
CA THR A 111 7.12 5.83 2.98
C THR A 111 6.57 4.45 2.61
N ILE A 112 6.32 3.62 3.60
CA ILE A 112 5.84 2.24 3.40
C ILE A 112 4.31 2.14 3.23
N CYS A 113 3.56 3.17 3.63
CA CYS A 113 2.10 3.21 3.48
C CYS A 113 1.55 4.63 3.60
N GLY A 114 0.26 4.82 3.25
CA GLY A 114 -0.41 6.11 3.32
C GLY A 114 -0.43 6.72 4.73
N SER A 115 -0.64 5.91 5.77
CA SER A 115 -0.66 6.40 7.16
C SER A 115 0.68 7.00 7.58
N THR A 116 1.79 6.34 7.26
CA THR A 116 3.14 6.86 7.53
C THR A 116 3.47 8.07 6.66
N ALA A 117 2.92 8.16 5.46
CA ALA A 117 3.07 9.34 4.60
C ALA A 117 2.39 10.57 5.23
N VAL A 118 1.16 10.43 5.68
CA VAL A 118 0.42 11.51 6.35
C VAL A 118 1.10 11.91 7.67
N GLU A 119 1.49 10.95 8.50
CA GLU A 119 2.22 11.24 9.75
C GLU A 119 3.52 12.01 9.48
N THR A 120 4.28 11.60 8.48
CA THR A 120 5.52 12.27 8.09
C THR A 120 5.25 13.68 7.58
N ALA A 121 4.22 13.88 6.76
CA ALA A 121 3.82 15.20 6.26
C ALA A 121 3.44 16.14 7.40
N ILE A 122 2.68 15.67 8.40
CA ILE A 122 2.33 16.44 9.60
C ILE A 122 3.59 16.85 10.37
N LYS A 123 4.52 15.93 10.61
CA LYS A 123 5.79 16.22 11.29
C LYS A 123 6.62 17.25 10.55
N ILE A 124 6.70 17.14 9.23
CA ILE A 124 7.41 18.11 8.37
C ILE A 124 6.75 19.50 8.46
N ALA A 125 5.41 19.56 8.41
CA ALA A 125 4.70 20.83 8.50
C ALA A 125 4.93 21.53 9.86
N ILE A 126 4.88 20.79 10.97
CA ILE A 126 5.19 21.32 12.30
C ILE A 126 6.62 21.82 12.35
N ALA A 127 7.59 21.04 11.91
CA ALA A 127 9.00 21.40 11.91
C ALA A 127 9.26 22.63 11.06
N TYR A 128 8.65 22.74 9.88
CA TYR A 128 8.74 23.88 9.00
C TYR A 128 8.26 25.18 9.69
N HIS A 129 7.06 25.16 10.27
CA HIS A 129 6.52 26.35 10.95
C HIS A 129 7.34 26.72 12.20
N LYS A 130 7.80 25.72 12.96
CA LYS A 130 8.69 25.97 14.10
C LYS A 130 10.00 26.62 13.67
N ALA A 131 10.62 26.17 12.60
CA ALA A 131 11.87 26.75 12.07
C ALA A 131 11.70 28.20 11.58
N ARG A 132 10.47 28.59 11.18
CA ARG A 132 10.12 29.98 10.81
C ARG A 132 9.75 30.87 11.98
N GLY A 133 9.84 30.41 13.22
CA GLY A 133 9.38 31.15 14.41
C GLY A 133 7.85 31.11 14.62
N GLU A 134 7.12 30.33 13.84
CA GLU A 134 5.65 30.21 13.90
C GLU A 134 5.23 28.97 14.72
N GLY A 135 5.89 28.68 15.83
CA GLY A 135 5.69 27.45 16.61
C GLY A 135 4.29 27.28 17.20
N HIS A 136 3.45 28.32 17.17
CA HIS A 136 2.03 28.25 17.56
C HIS A 136 1.15 27.55 16.50
N ARG A 137 1.63 27.33 15.27
CA ARG A 137 0.92 26.69 14.17
C ARG A 137 1.09 25.16 14.22
N TYR A 138 0.48 24.53 15.18
CA TYR A 138 0.55 23.07 15.41
C TYR A 138 -0.82 22.35 15.33
N ARG A 139 -1.90 23.09 15.12
CA ARG A 139 -3.24 22.50 15.01
C ARG A 139 -3.51 22.09 13.57
N PHE A 140 -4.04 20.88 13.40
CA PHE A 140 -4.43 20.32 12.11
C PHE A 140 -5.94 20.05 12.07
N VAL A 141 -6.53 20.23 10.90
CA VAL A 141 -7.91 19.81 10.61
C VAL A 141 -7.82 18.72 9.55
N GLY A 142 -8.29 17.51 9.89
CA GLY A 142 -8.32 16.37 8.99
C GLY A 142 -9.68 16.25 8.29
N LEU A 143 -9.66 16.03 6.98
CA LEU A 143 -10.83 15.72 6.16
C LEU A 143 -10.63 14.37 5.46
N SER A 144 -10.07 13.40 6.18
CA SER A 144 -9.90 12.05 5.63
C SER A 144 -11.09 11.16 5.94
N LEU A 145 -11.25 10.09 5.17
CA LEU A 145 -12.30 9.10 5.38
C LEU A 145 -12.31 8.55 6.82
N ILE A 146 -11.13 8.28 7.39
CA ILE A 146 -11.01 7.78 8.77
C ILE A 146 -11.42 8.82 9.83
N HIS A 147 -11.27 10.11 9.54
CA HIS A 147 -11.67 11.18 10.48
C HIS A 147 -13.14 11.58 10.33
N ILE A 148 -13.74 11.32 9.18
CA ILE A 148 -15.16 11.62 8.91
C ILE A 148 -16.05 10.45 9.31
N SER A 149 -15.65 9.21 9.02
CA SER A 149 -16.47 8.01 9.23
C SER A 149 -16.21 7.30 10.56
N GLU A 150 -14.98 7.32 11.09
CA GLU A 150 -14.63 6.64 12.35
C GLU A 150 -15.23 7.30 13.61
N PRO A 151 -15.36 8.63 13.73
CA PRO A 151 -15.99 9.23 14.90
C PRO A 151 -17.45 8.83 15.13
N THR A 152 -18.08 8.24 14.13
CA THR A 152 -19.49 7.78 14.23
C THR A 152 -19.62 6.31 14.60
N ARG A 153 -18.52 5.56 14.74
CA ARG A 153 -18.56 4.20 15.28
C ARG A 153 -18.87 4.24 16.77
N PRO A 154 -19.94 3.61 17.25
CA PRO A 154 -20.13 3.41 18.68
C PRO A 154 -19.00 2.49 19.20
N TYR A 155 -18.34 2.90 20.25
CA TYR A 155 -17.35 2.11 20.98
C TYR A 155 -18.04 0.97 21.73
#